data_2c2f9f103aeaae959e459d256c64c8d9
#
_entry.id   2c2f9f103aeaae959e459d256c64c8d9
#
_cell.length_a   1.000
_cell.length_b   1.000
_cell.length_c   1.000
_cell.angle_alpha   90.00
_cell.angle_beta   90.00
_cell.angle_gamma   90.00
#
_symmetry.space_group_name_H-M   'P 1'
#
loop_
_entity.id
_entity.type
_entity.pdbx_description
1 polymer ?
#
loop_
_entity_poly.entity_id
_entity_poly.type
_entity_poly.pdbx_seq_one_letter_code
_entity_poly.pdbx_strand_id
1 'polypeptide(L)'
;MSNIVIVGSGPAGVSAALYAVRAGVQTTVLTKGSGALARAEKIENYYGFAQPVSGPELERRSIENARRLGVQFVQTEAVGLTWTDRLTVETLAGAYPADAVILATGASRAVPRIPGLTGLEGHGVSWCAVCDAFFYRGKDVAVLGSGEYALHEVQALLPVVKSVTLLTNGAALTADFPPEVAVCTQKVEAILGEQTVTGVQLEGGAVREVSGVFVALG
;
A
#
# COMPACT_ATOMS: atom_id res chain seq x y z
N MET A 1 12.91 -33.43 -0.81
CA MET A 1 12.65 -32.28 0.08
C MET A 1 11.46 -31.55 -0.48
N SER A 2 10.54 -31.17 0.40
CA SER A 2 9.42 -30.32 -0.01
C SER A 2 9.92 -28.96 -0.43
N ASN A 3 9.33 -28.38 -1.48
CA ASN A 3 9.68 -27.05 -1.98
C ASN A 3 8.44 -26.15 -2.07
N ILE A 4 8.64 -24.89 -1.82
CA ILE A 4 7.61 -23.85 -1.92
C ILE A 4 8.09 -22.72 -2.82
N VAL A 5 7.18 -22.24 -3.66
CA VAL A 5 7.39 -21.03 -4.46
C VAL A 5 6.52 -19.90 -3.92
N ILE A 6 7.11 -18.76 -3.69
CA ILE A 6 6.44 -17.56 -3.19
C ILE A 6 6.49 -16.50 -4.28
N VAL A 7 5.33 -15.98 -4.68
CA VAL A 7 5.23 -14.95 -5.71
C VAL A 7 5.09 -13.58 -5.04
N GLY A 8 6.16 -12.80 -5.09
CA GLY A 8 6.27 -11.47 -4.50
C GLY A 8 7.28 -11.40 -3.34
N SER A 9 8.18 -10.41 -3.40
CA SER A 9 9.24 -10.15 -2.41
C SER A 9 8.92 -9.02 -1.42
N GLY A 10 7.67 -8.58 -1.36
CA GLY A 10 7.22 -7.61 -0.37
C GLY A 10 7.20 -8.19 1.06
N PRO A 11 6.79 -7.39 2.06
CA PRO A 11 6.78 -7.81 3.46
C PRO A 11 6.11 -9.16 3.71
N ALA A 12 4.96 -9.42 3.08
CA ALA A 12 4.23 -10.67 3.23
C ALA A 12 5.04 -11.87 2.68
N GLY A 13 5.59 -11.75 1.46
CA GLY A 13 6.33 -12.83 0.81
C GLY A 13 7.63 -13.15 1.53
N VAL A 14 8.40 -12.13 1.92
CA VAL A 14 9.66 -12.34 2.67
C VAL A 14 9.38 -12.89 4.06
N SER A 15 8.34 -12.42 4.75
CA SER A 15 7.93 -12.99 6.04
C SER A 15 7.60 -14.48 5.91
N ALA A 16 6.78 -14.86 4.91
CA ALA A 16 6.45 -16.25 4.64
C ALA A 16 7.72 -17.08 4.33
N ALA A 17 8.64 -16.54 3.53
CA ALA A 17 9.89 -17.20 3.19
C ALA A 17 10.77 -17.48 4.40
N LEU A 18 10.85 -16.54 5.35
CA LEU A 18 11.61 -16.72 6.59
C LEU A 18 11.07 -17.88 7.44
N TYR A 19 9.77 -18.04 7.52
CA TYR A 19 9.16 -19.16 8.24
C TYR A 19 9.30 -20.48 7.48
N ALA A 20 9.12 -20.48 6.16
CA ALA A 20 9.25 -21.69 5.35
C ALA A 20 10.67 -22.27 5.40
N VAL A 21 11.70 -21.43 5.20
CA VAL A 21 13.09 -21.91 5.25
C VAL A 21 13.48 -22.39 6.65
N ARG A 22 12.98 -21.78 7.72
CA ARG A 22 13.20 -22.23 9.10
C ARG A 22 12.49 -23.55 9.41
N ALA A 23 11.41 -23.87 8.71
CA ALA A 23 10.75 -25.15 8.78
C ALA A 23 11.45 -26.25 7.96
N GLY A 24 12.59 -25.97 7.35
CA GLY A 24 13.35 -26.92 6.53
C GLY A 24 12.80 -27.14 5.13
N VAL A 25 11.94 -26.22 4.64
CA VAL A 25 11.37 -26.28 3.30
C VAL A 25 12.28 -25.49 2.32
N GLN A 26 12.58 -26.08 1.17
CA GLN A 26 13.29 -25.37 0.10
C GLN A 26 12.39 -24.23 -0.39
N THR A 27 12.88 -22.99 -0.31
CA THR A 27 12.07 -21.80 -0.53
C THR A 27 12.62 -20.94 -1.64
N THR A 28 11.82 -20.68 -2.67
CA THR A 28 12.14 -19.78 -3.78
C THR A 28 11.13 -18.64 -3.82
N VAL A 29 11.61 -17.40 -3.83
CA VAL A 29 10.82 -16.18 -4.00
C VAL A 29 11.02 -15.65 -5.42
N LEU A 30 9.91 -15.52 -6.15
CA LEU A 30 9.87 -14.89 -7.47
C LEU A 30 9.47 -13.42 -7.30
N THR A 31 10.21 -12.51 -7.90
CA THR A 31 9.95 -11.08 -7.79
C THR A 31 10.21 -10.34 -9.09
N LYS A 32 9.32 -9.42 -9.44
CA LYS A 32 9.52 -8.51 -10.58
C LYS A 32 10.19 -7.18 -10.20
N GLY A 33 10.49 -7.01 -8.93
CA GLY A 33 11.11 -5.80 -8.39
C GLY A 33 10.40 -5.30 -7.12
N SER A 34 10.74 -4.09 -6.72
CA SER A 34 10.22 -3.45 -5.52
C SER A 34 8.72 -3.18 -5.61
N GLY A 35 8.01 -3.42 -4.51
CA GLY A 35 6.58 -3.22 -4.39
C GLY A 35 6.21 -1.89 -3.72
N ALA A 36 5.03 -1.86 -3.08
CA ALA A 36 4.49 -0.66 -2.43
C ALA A 36 5.42 -0.10 -1.33
N LEU A 37 6.21 -0.96 -0.67
CA LEU A 37 7.14 -0.55 0.39
C LEU A 37 8.21 0.44 -0.11
N ALA A 38 8.58 0.40 -1.39
CA ALA A 38 9.55 1.32 -1.98
C ALA A 38 9.14 2.79 -1.92
N ARG A 39 7.84 3.08 -1.75
CA ARG A 39 7.29 4.44 -1.66
C ARG A 39 7.25 4.98 -0.23
N ALA A 40 7.48 4.15 0.78
CA ALA A 40 7.45 4.57 2.17
C ALA A 40 8.79 5.23 2.54
N GLU A 41 8.80 6.55 2.64
CA GLU A 41 10.01 7.31 2.98
C GLU A 41 10.39 7.14 4.45
N LYS A 42 9.40 7.02 5.33
CA LYS A 42 9.60 7.00 6.77
C LYS A 42 8.61 6.03 7.44
N ILE A 43 9.13 4.99 8.07
CA ILE A 43 8.38 3.99 8.82
C ILE A 43 8.84 4.08 10.28
N GLU A 44 7.93 4.43 11.19
CA GLU A 44 8.22 4.61 12.63
C GLU A 44 7.51 3.58 13.53
N ASN A 45 6.55 2.86 12.98
CA ASN A 45 5.70 1.91 13.72
C ASN A 45 6.09 0.44 13.52
N TYR A 46 7.30 0.16 12.99
CA TYR A 46 7.77 -1.21 12.82
C TYR A 46 8.60 -1.64 14.05
N TYR A 47 8.15 -2.73 14.68
CA TYR A 47 8.79 -3.25 15.89
C TYR A 47 10.27 -3.58 15.67
N GLY A 48 11.12 -3.14 16.60
CA GLY A 48 12.55 -3.46 16.62
C GLY A 48 13.46 -2.39 16.01
N PHE A 49 12.90 -1.28 15.53
CA PHE A 49 13.67 -0.12 15.07
C PHE A 49 13.54 1.04 16.05
N ALA A 50 14.66 1.50 16.61
CA ALA A 50 14.69 2.65 17.51
C ALA A 50 14.66 4.00 16.76
N GLN A 51 14.98 3.98 15.48
CA GLN A 51 14.96 5.13 14.58
C GLN A 51 14.10 4.81 13.36
N PRO A 52 13.48 5.82 12.75
CA PRO A 52 12.73 5.62 11.51
C PRO A 52 13.58 4.91 10.44
N VAL A 53 12.95 4.05 9.67
CA VAL A 53 13.57 3.35 8.55
C VAL A 53 12.78 3.62 7.27
N SER A 54 13.47 3.80 6.15
CA SER A 54 12.77 3.88 4.86
C SER A 54 12.32 2.51 4.37
N GLY A 55 11.25 2.46 3.56
CA GLY A 55 10.77 1.23 2.98
C GLY A 55 11.81 0.50 2.13
N PRO A 56 12.55 1.18 1.24
CA PRO A 56 13.66 0.56 0.50
C PRO A 56 14.73 -0.08 1.39
N GLU A 57 15.09 0.58 2.49
CA GLU A 57 16.09 0.03 3.42
C GLU A 57 15.53 -1.16 4.19
N LEU A 58 14.27 -1.12 4.60
CA LEU A 58 13.61 -2.23 5.26
C LEU A 58 13.51 -3.45 4.32
N GLU A 59 13.13 -3.22 3.05
CA GLU A 59 13.07 -4.26 2.02
C GLU A 59 14.45 -4.90 1.80
N ARG A 60 15.48 -4.08 1.61
CA ARG A 60 16.86 -4.53 1.42
C ARG A 60 17.34 -5.42 2.56
N ARG A 61 17.18 -4.97 3.81
CA ARG A 61 17.57 -5.75 5.01
C ARG A 61 16.80 -7.06 5.12
N SER A 62 15.52 -7.04 4.80
CA SER A 62 14.65 -8.22 4.87
C SER A 62 15.08 -9.28 3.85
N ILE A 63 15.34 -8.88 2.60
CA ILE A 63 15.81 -9.78 1.53
C ILE A 63 17.21 -10.33 1.86
N GLU A 64 18.12 -9.49 2.34
CA GLU A 64 19.47 -9.91 2.75
C GLU A 64 19.41 -10.96 3.86
N ASN A 65 18.58 -10.74 4.88
CA ASN A 65 18.38 -11.71 5.96
C ASN A 65 17.80 -13.04 5.43
N ALA A 66 16.82 -13.00 4.54
CA ALA A 66 16.22 -14.19 3.97
C ALA A 66 17.23 -14.98 3.11
N ARG A 67 18.04 -14.30 2.30
CA ARG A 67 19.13 -14.91 1.54
C ARG A 67 20.16 -15.60 2.44
N ARG A 68 20.56 -14.94 3.52
CA ARG A 68 21.48 -15.49 4.52
C ARG A 68 20.96 -16.78 5.13
N LEU A 69 19.64 -16.93 5.26
CA LEU A 69 18.97 -18.13 5.78
C LEU A 69 18.73 -19.21 4.71
N GLY A 70 19.11 -18.98 3.46
CA GLY A 70 19.00 -19.96 2.39
C GLY A 70 17.80 -19.80 1.45
N VAL A 71 17.04 -18.70 1.55
CA VAL A 71 15.98 -18.39 0.59
C VAL A 71 16.59 -17.99 -0.76
N GLN A 72 16.11 -18.60 -1.83
CA GLN A 72 16.48 -18.25 -3.19
C GLN A 72 15.57 -17.14 -3.72
N PHE A 73 16.14 -16.10 -4.33
CA PHE A 73 15.41 -15.03 -4.99
C PHE A 73 15.69 -15.03 -6.48
N VAL A 74 14.64 -15.09 -7.27
CA VAL A 74 14.69 -15.03 -8.73
C VAL A 74 13.95 -13.82 -9.22
N GLN A 75 14.64 -12.96 -9.99
CA GLN A 75 14.01 -11.79 -10.58
C GLN A 75 13.32 -12.18 -11.89
N THR A 76 12.02 -12.36 -11.82
CA THR A 76 11.16 -12.71 -12.96
C THR A 76 9.71 -12.34 -12.66
N GLU A 77 8.88 -12.24 -13.67
CA GLU A 77 7.45 -12.03 -13.53
C GLU A 77 6.70 -13.36 -13.66
N ALA A 78 5.88 -13.70 -12.66
CA ALA A 78 4.95 -14.81 -12.73
C ALA A 78 3.76 -14.41 -13.62
N VAL A 79 3.50 -15.21 -14.65
CA VAL A 79 2.46 -14.94 -15.65
C VAL A 79 1.33 -15.97 -15.63
N GLY A 80 1.52 -17.08 -14.92
CA GLY A 80 0.51 -18.13 -14.81
C GLY A 80 0.77 -19.09 -13.66
N LEU A 81 -0.25 -19.85 -13.35
CA LEU A 81 -0.20 -20.98 -12.43
C LEU A 81 -0.92 -22.16 -13.09
N THR A 82 -0.20 -23.26 -13.23
CA THR A 82 -0.70 -24.47 -13.87
C THR A 82 -0.67 -25.65 -12.93
N TRP A 83 -1.59 -26.58 -13.12
CA TRP A 83 -1.64 -27.85 -12.42
C TRP A 83 -1.85 -28.95 -13.46
N THR A 84 -0.85 -29.79 -13.61
CA THR A 84 -0.97 -31.03 -14.36
C THR A 84 -0.86 -32.22 -13.38
N ASP A 85 0.31 -32.71 -13.17
CA ASP A 85 0.73 -33.67 -12.14
C ASP A 85 1.35 -32.96 -10.93
N ARG A 86 1.78 -31.71 -11.11
CA ARG A 86 2.39 -30.88 -10.09
C ARG A 86 2.02 -29.39 -10.28
N LEU A 87 1.93 -28.66 -9.15
CA LEU A 87 1.73 -27.21 -9.17
C LEU A 87 2.96 -26.53 -9.75
N THR A 88 2.78 -25.65 -10.73
CA THR A 88 3.89 -24.98 -11.43
C THR A 88 3.57 -23.51 -11.62
N VAL A 89 4.51 -22.64 -11.21
CA VAL A 89 4.46 -21.20 -11.49
C VAL A 89 5.17 -20.94 -12.81
N GLU A 90 4.41 -20.47 -13.80
CA GLU A 90 4.92 -20.06 -15.10
C GLU A 90 5.44 -18.63 -15.02
N THR A 91 6.63 -18.38 -15.56
CA THR A 91 7.26 -17.06 -15.57
C THR A 91 7.87 -16.74 -16.92
N LEU A 92 8.24 -15.48 -17.14
CA LEU A 92 8.97 -15.06 -18.33
C LEU A 92 10.38 -15.72 -18.46
N ALA A 93 10.93 -16.21 -17.33
CA ALA A 93 12.26 -16.84 -17.30
C ALA A 93 12.21 -18.37 -17.27
N GLY A 94 11.03 -18.97 -17.23
CA GLY A 94 10.84 -20.42 -17.17
C GLY A 94 9.78 -20.86 -16.16
N ALA A 95 9.68 -22.16 -15.92
CA ALA A 95 8.69 -22.78 -15.06
C ALA A 95 9.31 -23.21 -13.71
N TYR A 96 8.58 -22.98 -12.62
CA TYR A 96 9.00 -23.31 -11.26
C TYR A 96 7.99 -24.28 -10.62
N PRO A 97 8.25 -25.60 -10.70
CA PRO A 97 7.39 -26.59 -10.04
C PRO A 97 7.52 -26.51 -8.52
N ALA A 98 6.41 -26.66 -7.82
CA ALA A 98 6.32 -26.53 -6.38
C ALA A 98 5.35 -27.55 -5.76
N ASP A 99 5.59 -27.90 -4.48
CA ASP A 99 4.64 -28.65 -3.69
C ASP A 99 3.54 -27.72 -3.13
N ALA A 100 3.87 -26.43 -2.95
CA ALA A 100 2.92 -25.39 -2.58
C ALA A 100 3.35 -24.03 -3.16
N VAL A 101 2.37 -23.16 -3.37
CA VAL A 101 2.61 -21.76 -3.82
C VAL A 101 1.94 -20.79 -2.85
N ILE A 102 2.67 -19.73 -2.49
CA ILE A 102 2.13 -18.59 -1.75
C ILE A 102 2.05 -17.40 -2.69
N LEU A 103 0.85 -16.83 -2.85
CA LEU A 103 0.63 -15.61 -3.60
C LEU A 103 0.74 -14.40 -2.65
N ALA A 104 1.84 -13.66 -2.77
CA ALA A 104 2.13 -12.46 -1.99
C ALA A 104 2.36 -11.26 -2.93
N THR A 105 1.54 -11.17 -3.97
CA THR A 105 1.68 -10.25 -5.10
C THR A 105 1.40 -8.78 -4.75
N GLY A 106 0.88 -8.53 -3.55
CA GLY A 106 0.46 -7.20 -3.13
C GLY A 106 -0.81 -6.74 -3.83
N ALA A 107 -1.13 -5.46 -3.68
CA ALA A 107 -2.24 -4.81 -4.35
C ALA A 107 -1.73 -3.81 -5.38
N SER A 108 -2.33 -3.83 -6.58
CA SER A 108 -2.16 -2.77 -7.57
C SER A 108 -3.37 -1.84 -7.44
N ARG A 109 -3.12 -0.55 -7.19
CA ARG A 109 -4.17 0.46 -7.12
C ARG A 109 -4.12 1.33 -8.36
N ALA A 110 -5.28 1.58 -8.94
CA ALA A 110 -5.39 2.61 -9.98
C ALA A 110 -5.17 3.98 -9.34
N VAL A 111 -4.12 4.69 -9.76
CA VAL A 111 -3.88 6.05 -9.30
C VAL A 111 -4.72 6.99 -10.16
N PRO A 112 -5.67 7.76 -9.57
CA PRO A 112 -6.47 8.69 -10.32
C PRO A 112 -5.59 9.80 -10.90
N ARG A 113 -5.94 10.26 -12.10
CA ARG A 113 -5.22 11.34 -12.76
C ARG A 113 -5.70 12.70 -12.24
N ILE A 114 -5.39 12.99 -10.98
CA ILE A 114 -5.69 14.27 -10.34
C ILE A 114 -4.37 15.03 -10.24
N PRO A 115 -4.28 16.25 -10.81
CA PRO A 115 -3.11 17.13 -10.65
C PRO A 115 -2.71 17.29 -9.19
N GLY A 116 -1.41 17.25 -8.90
CA GLY A 116 -0.86 17.34 -7.55
C GLY A 116 -0.84 16.04 -6.75
N LEU A 117 -1.69 15.03 -7.09
CA LEU A 117 -1.83 13.83 -6.27
C LEU A 117 -0.52 13.04 -6.17
N THR A 118 0.11 12.72 -7.28
CA THR A 118 1.38 11.97 -7.29
C THR A 118 2.58 12.80 -6.86
N GLY A 119 2.57 14.11 -7.15
CA GLY A 119 3.66 15.01 -6.78
C GLY A 119 3.74 15.28 -5.27
N LEU A 120 2.64 15.11 -4.56
CA LEU A 120 2.53 15.32 -3.11
C LEU A 120 2.40 14.00 -2.32
N GLU A 121 2.64 12.84 -2.96
CA GLU A 121 2.66 11.54 -2.27
C GLU A 121 3.80 11.54 -1.22
N GLY A 122 3.47 11.19 0.03
CA GLY A 122 4.38 11.33 1.19
C GLY A 122 4.46 12.74 1.76
N HIS A 123 4.02 13.74 1.03
CA HIS A 123 4.05 15.17 1.41
C HIS A 123 2.64 15.73 1.66
N GLY A 124 1.77 14.92 2.19
CA GLY A 124 0.38 15.27 2.50
C GLY A 124 -0.65 14.42 1.77
N VAL A 125 -0.28 13.72 0.69
CA VAL A 125 -1.08 12.66 0.10
C VAL A 125 -0.64 11.33 0.69
N SER A 126 -1.59 10.57 1.26
CA SER A 126 -1.37 9.26 1.87
C SER A 126 -2.34 8.21 1.29
N TRP A 127 -1.94 6.96 1.36
CA TRP A 127 -2.73 5.79 0.97
C TRP A 127 -3.10 4.89 2.16
N CYS A 128 -2.79 5.31 3.39
CA CYS A 128 -2.96 4.48 4.58
C CYS A 128 -3.14 5.34 5.83
N ALA A 129 -4.37 5.44 6.33
CA ALA A 129 -4.64 6.19 7.56
C ALA A 129 -3.95 5.58 8.78
N VAL A 130 -3.97 4.26 8.92
CA VAL A 130 -3.30 3.57 10.04
C VAL A 130 -1.79 3.85 10.07
N CYS A 131 -1.17 4.08 8.89
CA CYS A 131 0.24 4.40 8.79
C CYS A 131 0.54 5.85 9.20
N ASP A 132 -0.30 6.80 8.75
CA ASP A 132 0.06 8.21 8.68
C ASP A 132 -0.82 9.14 9.52
N ALA A 133 -1.96 8.67 10.09
CA ALA A 133 -2.88 9.51 10.86
C ALA A 133 -2.18 10.30 11.98
N PHE A 134 -1.16 9.72 12.60
CA PHE A 134 -0.40 10.35 13.68
C PHE A 134 0.20 11.71 13.29
N PHE A 135 0.65 11.87 12.03
CA PHE A 135 1.23 13.13 11.52
C PHE A 135 0.19 14.24 11.31
N TYR A 136 -1.09 13.86 11.32
CA TYR A 136 -2.23 14.77 11.11
C TYR A 136 -3.03 15.03 12.37
N ARG A 137 -2.49 14.72 13.56
CA ARG A 137 -3.15 14.96 14.83
C ARG A 137 -3.60 16.42 14.96
N GLY A 138 -4.91 16.61 15.21
CA GLY A 138 -5.52 17.92 15.39
C GLY A 138 -5.61 18.77 14.12
N LYS A 139 -5.38 18.20 12.95
CA LYS A 139 -5.49 18.88 11.64
C LYS A 139 -6.77 18.48 10.91
N ASP A 140 -7.19 19.33 9.98
CA ASP A 140 -8.28 19.03 9.06
C ASP A 140 -7.73 18.21 7.88
N VAL A 141 -8.37 17.09 7.54
CA VAL A 141 -7.95 16.21 6.45
C VAL A 141 -9.11 15.85 5.54
N ALA A 142 -8.80 15.36 4.35
CA ALA A 142 -9.77 14.80 3.42
C ALA A 142 -9.51 13.32 3.17
N VAL A 143 -10.58 12.56 2.92
CA VAL A 143 -10.53 11.19 2.40
C VAL A 143 -11.17 11.19 1.02
N LEU A 144 -10.43 10.76 0.01
CA LEU A 144 -10.90 10.63 -1.36
C LEU A 144 -11.39 9.20 -1.60
N GLY A 145 -12.70 9.02 -1.68
CA GLY A 145 -13.35 7.73 -1.84
C GLY A 145 -14.83 7.76 -1.48
N SER A 146 -15.55 6.64 -1.61
CA SER A 146 -17.00 6.60 -1.40
C SER A 146 -17.56 5.28 -0.86
N GLY A 147 -16.71 4.24 -0.73
CA GLY A 147 -17.10 2.89 -0.31
C GLY A 147 -16.48 2.44 1.00
N GLU A 148 -16.56 1.14 1.26
CA GLU A 148 -16.09 0.50 2.52
C GLU A 148 -14.61 0.82 2.83
N TYR A 149 -13.75 0.85 1.81
CA TYR A 149 -12.35 1.19 2.04
C TYR A 149 -12.19 2.63 2.55
N ALA A 150 -12.94 3.58 1.97
CA ALA A 150 -12.94 4.96 2.45
C ALA A 150 -13.53 5.07 3.87
N LEU A 151 -14.55 4.27 4.20
CA LEU A 151 -15.10 4.20 5.54
C LEU A 151 -14.06 3.72 6.56
N HIS A 152 -13.28 2.69 6.25
CA HIS A 152 -12.18 2.22 7.11
C HIS A 152 -11.13 3.30 7.36
N GLU A 153 -10.72 4.01 6.31
CA GLU A 153 -9.75 5.11 6.45
C GLU A 153 -10.31 6.25 7.30
N VAL A 154 -11.58 6.63 7.11
CA VAL A 154 -12.28 7.61 7.91
C VAL A 154 -12.33 7.22 9.40
N GLN A 155 -12.70 5.97 9.69
CA GLN A 155 -12.77 5.46 11.07
C GLN A 155 -11.41 5.47 11.77
N ALA A 156 -10.32 5.20 11.03
CA ALA A 156 -8.98 5.28 11.57
C ALA A 156 -8.50 6.72 11.83
N LEU A 157 -8.99 7.68 11.05
CA LEU A 157 -8.63 9.11 11.18
C LEU A 157 -9.39 9.83 12.27
N LEU A 158 -10.70 9.60 12.41
CA LEU A 158 -11.58 10.34 13.33
C LEU A 158 -11.05 10.47 14.76
N PRO A 159 -10.45 9.44 15.39
CA PRO A 159 -9.93 9.57 16.76
C PRO A 159 -8.70 10.45 16.89
N VAL A 160 -8.04 10.81 15.77
CA VAL A 160 -6.71 11.41 15.76
C VAL A 160 -6.73 12.84 15.24
N VAL A 161 -7.49 13.08 14.15
CA VAL A 161 -7.52 14.37 13.45
C VAL A 161 -8.58 15.30 14.01
N LYS A 162 -8.56 16.57 13.62
CA LYS A 162 -9.57 17.54 14.05
C LYS A 162 -10.89 17.37 13.31
N SER A 163 -10.83 17.13 11.99
CA SER A 163 -12.01 16.87 11.17
C SER A 163 -11.66 16.06 9.92
N VAL A 164 -12.65 15.31 9.42
CA VAL A 164 -12.54 14.56 8.17
C VAL A 164 -13.59 15.08 7.18
N THR A 165 -13.16 15.42 5.97
CA THR A 165 -14.04 15.65 4.83
C THR A 165 -13.93 14.48 3.87
N LEU A 166 -15.05 13.80 3.58
CA LEU A 166 -15.12 12.78 2.56
C LEU A 166 -15.35 13.44 1.19
N LEU A 167 -14.45 13.21 0.24
CA LEU A 167 -14.52 13.67 -1.13
C LEU A 167 -14.90 12.48 -2.02
N THR A 168 -16.15 12.43 -2.49
CA THR A 168 -16.60 11.29 -3.30
C THR A 168 -16.15 11.40 -4.76
N ASN A 169 -15.66 12.56 -5.17
CA ASN A 169 -15.25 12.85 -6.55
C ASN A 169 -16.35 12.56 -7.58
N GLY A 170 -17.60 12.86 -7.22
CA GLY A 170 -18.78 12.61 -8.06
C GLY A 170 -19.34 11.18 -7.99
N ALA A 171 -18.74 10.28 -7.25
CA ALA A 171 -19.26 8.94 -7.05
C ALA A 171 -20.40 8.91 -6.03
N ALA A 172 -21.32 7.95 -6.17
CA ALA A 172 -22.32 7.67 -5.16
C ALA A 172 -21.68 7.02 -3.93
N LEU A 173 -22.22 7.29 -2.74
CA LEU A 173 -21.85 6.60 -1.53
C LEU A 173 -22.30 5.13 -1.60
N THR A 174 -21.41 4.21 -1.27
CA THR A 174 -21.68 2.77 -1.19
C THR A 174 -21.40 2.19 0.19
N ALA A 175 -21.18 3.06 1.19
CA ALA A 175 -21.04 2.73 2.60
C ALA A 175 -21.70 3.80 3.48
N ASP A 176 -22.03 3.46 4.74
CA ASP A 176 -22.65 4.35 5.71
C ASP A 176 -21.57 5.07 6.52
N PHE A 177 -21.39 6.36 6.27
CA PHE A 177 -20.39 7.17 6.96
C PHE A 177 -20.95 7.80 8.24
N PRO A 178 -20.12 7.97 9.29
CA PRO A 178 -20.50 8.64 10.51
C PRO A 178 -21.03 10.06 10.26
N PRO A 179 -22.06 10.53 10.99
CA PRO A 179 -22.72 11.81 10.73
C PRO A 179 -21.83 13.04 10.97
N GLU A 180 -20.74 12.90 11.73
CA GLU A 180 -19.73 13.94 11.93
C GLU A 180 -18.82 14.17 10.73
N VAL A 181 -18.85 13.30 9.74
CA VAL A 181 -18.02 13.41 8.53
C VAL A 181 -18.71 14.31 7.51
N ALA A 182 -18.08 15.41 7.16
CA ALA A 182 -18.57 16.27 6.09
C ALA A 182 -18.41 15.59 4.73
N VAL A 183 -19.52 15.42 3.98
CA VAL A 183 -19.46 14.79 2.66
C VAL A 183 -19.49 15.86 1.57
N CYS A 184 -18.54 15.82 0.67
CA CYS A 184 -18.46 16.65 -0.52
C CYS A 184 -18.54 15.75 -1.76
N THR A 185 -19.55 15.96 -2.60
CA THR A 185 -19.80 15.16 -3.82
C THR A 185 -19.24 15.78 -5.09
N GLN A 186 -18.69 17.00 -5.00
CA GLN A 186 -18.08 17.67 -6.16
C GLN A 186 -16.85 16.91 -6.65
N LYS A 187 -16.56 17.03 -7.93
CA LYS A 187 -15.32 16.47 -8.50
C LYS A 187 -14.10 17.21 -7.96
N VAL A 188 -13.04 16.46 -7.77
CA VAL A 188 -11.72 16.98 -7.38
C VAL A 188 -10.96 17.33 -8.66
N GLU A 189 -10.62 18.61 -8.82
CA GLU A 189 -9.85 19.10 -9.97
C GLU A 189 -8.35 19.02 -9.72
N ALA A 190 -7.89 19.33 -8.49
CA ALA A 190 -6.48 19.27 -8.12
C ALA A 190 -6.28 19.11 -6.61
N ILE A 191 -5.16 18.53 -6.22
CA ILE A 191 -4.59 18.63 -4.88
C ILE A 191 -3.59 19.79 -4.90
N LEU A 192 -3.76 20.73 -3.98
CA LEU A 192 -2.99 21.97 -3.91
C LEU A 192 -1.86 21.87 -2.90
N GLY A 193 -0.73 22.47 -3.25
CA GLY A 193 0.46 22.57 -2.43
C GLY A 193 1.74 22.62 -3.27
N GLU A 194 2.79 23.23 -2.74
CA GLU A 194 4.12 23.22 -3.38
C GLU A 194 5.03 22.16 -2.77
N GLN A 195 5.21 22.17 -1.45
CA GLN A 195 6.02 21.20 -0.71
C GLN A 195 5.16 20.21 0.07
N THR A 196 3.99 20.64 0.53
CA THR A 196 3.03 19.82 1.27
C THR A 196 1.62 20.20 0.84
N VAL A 197 0.66 19.29 1.06
CA VAL A 197 -0.75 19.56 0.79
C VAL A 197 -1.24 20.75 1.63
N THR A 198 -1.89 21.70 0.97
CA THR A 198 -2.55 22.86 1.60
C THR A 198 -4.05 22.88 1.37
N GLY A 199 -4.55 22.12 0.41
CA GLY A 199 -5.97 22.06 0.10
C GLY A 199 -6.30 21.18 -1.09
N VAL A 200 -7.59 21.16 -1.41
CA VAL A 200 -8.17 20.48 -2.57
C VAL A 200 -9.00 21.48 -3.36
N GLN A 201 -8.74 21.60 -4.64
CA GLN A 201 -9.57 22.35 -5.57
C GLN A 201 -10.70 21.46 -6.07
N LEU A 202 -11.91 21.97 -5.97
CA LEU A 202 -13.15 21.30 -6.38
C LEU A 202 -13.65 21.89 -7.70
N GLU A 203 -14.50 21.14 -8.38
CA GLU A 203 -15.19 21.60 -9.59
C GLU A 203 -15.87 22.95 -9.36
N GLY A 204 -15.62 23.89 -10.30
CA GLY A 204 -16.07 25.26 -10.17
C GLY A 204 -15.12 26.20 -9.40
N GLY A 205 -13.91 25.74 -9.10
CA GLY A 205 -12.83 26.56 -8.52
C GLY A 205 -12.89 26.76 -7.01
N ALA A 206 -13.87 26.17 -6.31
CA ALA A 206 -13.91 26.21 -4.85
C ALA A 206 -12.71 25.47 -4.25
N VAL A 207 -12.11 26.02 -3.19
CA VAL A 207 -10.99 25.41 -2.50
C VAL A 207 -11.41 24.99 -1.09
N ARG A 208 -11.09 23.75 -0.73
CA ARG A 208 -11.19 23.26 0.63
C ARG A 208 -9.79 23.11 1.21
N GLU A 209 -9.51 23.90 2.24
CA GLU A 209 -8.23 23.82 2.96
C GLU A 209 -8.18 22.53 3.79
N VAL A 210 -7.14 21.75 3.59
CA VAL A 210 -6.81 20.52 4.35
C VAL A 210 -5.31 20.35 4.41
N SER A 211 -4.84 19.73 5.48
CA SER A 211 -3.39 19.43 5.67
C SER A 211 -2.98 18.10 5.08
N GLY A 212 -3.94 17.26 4.68
CA GLY A 212 -3.66 15.97 4.08
C GLY A 212 -4.85 15.40 3.34
N VAL A 213 -4.56 14.54 2.36
CA VAL A 213 -5.53 13.81 1.55
C VAL A 213 -5.22 12.33 1.60
N PHE A 214 -6.15 11.53 2.12
CA PHE A 214 -6.05 10.07 2.20
C PHE A 214 -6.81 9.46 1.01
N VAL A 215 -6.10 8.75 0.15
CA VAL A 215 -6.67 8.19 -1.09
C VAL A 215 -7.18 6.79 -0.82
N ALA A 216 -8.50 6.62 -0.85
CA ALA A 216 -9.22 5.39 -0.51
C ALA A 216 -10.17 4.96 -1.64
N LEU A 217 -9.65 4.97 -2.85
CA LEU A 217 -10.32 4.46 -4.05
C LEU A 217 -10.06 2.96 -4.11
N GLY A 218 -11.09 2.16 -3.94
CA GLY A 218 -11.05 0.69 -3.98
C GLY A 218 -10.77 0.12 -5.36
#